data_2f24381ca0fa7adacde3e73c0c943a7a
#
_entry.id   2f24381ca0fa7adacde3e73c0c943a7a
#
_cell.length_a   1.000
_cell.length_b   1.000
_cell.length_c   1.000
_cell.angle_alpha   90.00
_cell.angle_beta   90.00
_cell.angle_gamma   90.00
#
_symmetry.space_group_name_H-M   'P 1'
#
loop_
_entity.id
_entity.type
_entity.pdbx_description
1 polymer ?
#
loop_
_entity_poly.entity_id
_entity_poly.type
_entity_poly.pdbx_seq_one_letter_code
_entity_poly.pdbx_strand_id
1 'polypeptide(L)'
;MIWYGTMEAKWDQERLEKIIMAAWIVWTDWNRTRCGKPKRMCQQVVFGAMEYLSEYQECVHKENGPSPITQAHWSPPLADMFKINVDGAIFAHQKSAGIGMVIRDSVGRIIGACSKKIQAPLDAMEAEAKAVEFGLHFVRDMMIQEFVLESDSLTVINALKETSPPPSSIAAVVYGSLSDSHDFRQVVFSHVCRQANKPAHLLAKYALGIDDFSVWLEKCPCFLEQALLNDVLLISSFQ
;
A
#
# COMPACT_ATOMS: atom_id res chain seq x y z
N MET A 1 18.21 5.40 -38.92
CA MET A 1 19.11 6.09 -37.95
C MET A 1 18.40 6.59 -36.67
N ILE A 2 17.09 6.43 -36.51
CA ILE A 2 16.29 6.89 -35.35
C ILE A 2 16.22 5.83 -34.23
N TRP A 3 16.45 4.56 -34.57
CA TRP A 3 16.32 3.43 -33.61
C TRP A 3 17.48 3.29 -32.62
N TYR A 4 18.69 3.72 -32.97
CA TYR A 4 19.86 3.62 -32.08
C TYR A 4 19.82 4.66 -30.92
N GLY A 5 19.36 5.86 -31.17
CA GLY A 5 19.32 6.90 -30.15
C GLY A 5 18.31 6.63 -29.02
N THR A 6 17.20 5.94 -29.32
CA THR A 6 16.18 5.61 -28.31
C THR A 6 16.60 4.43 -27.40
N MET A 7 17.41 3.50 -27.89
CA MET A 7 17.97 2.42 -27.07
C MET A 7 19.07 2.90 -26.12
N GLU A 8 20.00 3.76 -26.59
CA GLU A 8 21.03 4.34 -25.73
C GLU A 8 20.44 5.22 -24.63
N ALA A 9 19.46 6.08 -24.95
CA ALA A 9 18.79 6.90 -23.96
C ALA A 9 18.05 6.06 -22.89
N LYS A 10 17.44 4.95 -23.26
CA LYS A 10 16.77 4.04 -22.35
C LYS A 10 17.76 3.29 -21.45
N TRP A 11 18.91 2.87 -21.99
CA TRP A 11 19.99 2.23 -21.25
C TRP A 11 20.62 3.17 -20.22
N ASP A 12 20.80 4.45 -20.57
CA ASP A 12 21.32 5.45 -19.65
C ASP A 12 20.31 5.79 -18.53
N GLN A 13 19.03 5.84 -18.83
CA GLN A 13 17.99 6.07 -17.84
C GLN A 13 17.88 4.94 -16.81
N GLU A 14 17.85 3.68 -17.24
CA GLU A 14 17.83 2.52 -16.33
C GLU A 14 19.09 2.44 -15.45
N ARG A 15 20.25 2.80 -15.98
CA ARG A 15 21.49 2.89 -15.21
C ARG A 15 21.42 3.99 -14.15
N LEU A 16 20.92 5.15 -14.54
CA LEU A 16 20.76 6.29 -13.65
C LEU A 16 19.80 5.97 -12.49
N GLU A 17 18.67 5.35 -12.78
CA GLU A 17 17.69 4.90 -11.77
C GLU A 17 18.32 3.93 -10.77
N LYS A 18 19.10 2.93 -11.24
CA LYS A 18 19.82 1.99 -10.38
C LYS A 18 20.88 2.68 -9.50
N ILE A 19 21.59 3.66 -10.05
CA ILE A 19 22.61 4.43 -9.30
C ILE A 19 21.94 5.29 -8.22
N ILE A 20 20.87 6.02 -8.57
CA ILE A 20 20.12 6.86 -7.62
C ILE A 20 19.54 5.98 -6.50
N MET A 21 18.97 4.84 -6.83
CA MET A 21 18.42 3.91 -5.86
C MET A 21 19.51 3.34 -4.93
N ALA A 22 20.64 2.94 -5.48
CA ALA A 22 21.78 2.47 -4.69
C ALA A 22 22.29 3.55 -3.73
N ALA A 23 22.44 4.78 -4.19
CA ALA A 23 22.87 5.91 -3.37
C ALA A 23 21.86 6.20 -2.25
N TRP A 24 20.57 6.21 -2.55
CA TRP A 24 19.49 6.43 -1.58
C TRP A 24 19.46 5.36 -0.49
N ILE A 25 19.68 4.10 -0.85
CA ILE A 25 19.68 2.98 0.10
C ILE A 25 20.90 3.00 1.00
N VAL A 26 22.08 3.27 0.46
CA VAL A 26 23.31 3.44 1.25
C VAL A 26 23.12 4.58 2.25
N TRP A 27 22.58 5.72 1.82
CA TRP A 27 22.27 6.85 2.68
C TRP A 27 21.23 6.50 3.76
N THR A 28 20.18 5.78 3.40
CA THR A 28 19.13 5.35 4.34
C THR A 28 19.68 4.37 5.38
N ASP A 29 20.51 3.42 4.97
CA ASP A 29 21.13 2.46 5.91
C ASP A 29 22.16 3.11 6.82
N TRP A 30 22.92 4.08 6.30
CA TRP A 30 23.82 4.90 7.09
C TRP A 30 23.08 5.74 8.15
N ASN A 31 21.99 6.42 7.77
CA ASN A 31 21.15 7.18 8.71
C ASN A 31 20.52 6.26 9.75
N ARG A 32 20.05 5.07 9.36
CA ARG A 32 19.54 4.05 10.28
C ARG A 32 20.56 3.67 11.35
N THR A 33 21.81 3.45 10.94
CA THR A 33 22.91 3.08 11.83
C THR A 33 23.25 4.23 12.78
N ARG A 34 23.23 5.48 12.31
CA ARG A 34 23.41 6.66 13.16
C ARG A 34 22.30 6.84 14.21
N CYS A 35 21.07 6.40 13.88
CA CYS A 35 19.95 6.39 14.82
C CYS A 35 19.93 5.18 15.76
N GLY A 36 21.06 4.45 15.90
CA GLY A 36 21.23 3.33 16.83
C GLY A 36 20.55 2.02 16.39
N LYS A 37 20.07 1.92 15.13
CA LYS A 37 19.49 0.68 14.62
C LYS A 37 20.61 -0.26 14.11
N PRO A 38 20.45 -1.59 14.24
CA PRO A 38 21.45 -2.53 13.77
C PRO A 38 21.69 -2.40 12.25
N LYS A 39 22.95 -2.50 11.86
CA LYS A 39 23.35 -2.48 10.46
C LYS A 39 22.77 -3.70 9.72
N ARG A 40 22.17 -3.48 8.57
CA ARG A 40 21.66 -4.56 7.71
C ARG A 40 22.81 -5.21 6.94
N MET A 41 22.67 -6.48 6.60
CA MET A 41 23.61 -7.13 5.66
C MET A 41 23.48 -6.50 4.28
N CYS A 42 24.60 -6.35 3.56
CA CYS A 42 24.62 -5.77 2.22
C CYS A 42 23.62 -6.45 1.26
N GLN A 43 23.46 -7.76 1.36
CA GLN A 43 22.48 -8.51 0.56
C GLN A 43 21.04 -8.09 0.83
N GLN A 44 20.65 -7.84 2.07
CA GLN A 44 19.31 -7.38 2.44
C GLN A 44 19.04 -5.94 1.97
N VAL A 45 20.08 -5.11 2.00
CA VAL A 45 20.03 -3.72 1.53
C VAL A 45 19.83 -3.70 0.01
N VAL A 46 20.62 -4.49 -0.73
CA VAL A 46 20.54 -4.57 -2.18
C VAL A 46 19.23 -5.22 -2.64
N PHE A 47 18.80 -6.30 -1.99
CA PHE A 47 17.55 -6.99 -2.35
C PHE A 47 16.35 -6.07 -2.17
N GLY A 48 16.22 -5.39 -1.03
CA GLY A 48 15.13 -4.42 -0.81
C GLY A 48 15.16 -3.22 -1.77
N ALA A 49 16.37 -2.88 -2.29
CA ALA A 49 16.55 -1.87 -3.33
C ALA A 49 15.98 -2.29 -4.66
N MET A 50 16.35 -3.50 -5.06
CA MET A 50 15.94 -4.05 -6.36
C MET A 50 14.43 -4.32 -6.38
N GLU A 51 13.88 -4.79 -5.28
CA GLU A 51 12.44 -4.97 -5.10
C GLU A 51 11.69 -3.65 -5.23
N TYR A 52 12.13 -2.60 -4.54
CA TYR A 52 11.54 -1.26 -4.64
C TYR A 52 11.67 -0.66 -6.05
N LEU A 53 12.83 -0.86 -6.70
CA LEU A 53 13.04 -0.37 -8.07
C LEU A 53 12.16 -1.13 -9.07
N SER A 54 11.99 -2.45 -8.90
CA SER A 54 11.10 -3.27 -9.72
C SER A 54 9.65 -2.81 -9.58
N GLU A 55 9.16 -2.59 -8.35
CA GLU A 55 7.83 -2.04 -8.09
C GLU A 55 7.64 -0.66 -8.75
N TYR A 56 8.64 0.22 -8.62
CA TYR A 56 8.61 1.55 -9.25
C TYR A 56 8.56 1.44 -10.78
N GLN A 57 9.40 0.61 -11.38
CA GLN A 57 9.43 0.42 -12.83
C GLN A 57 8.15 -0.22 -13.36
N GLU A 58 7.55 -1.17 -12.64
CA GLU A 58 6.24 -1.73 -12.98
C GLU A 58 5.13 -0.68 -12.98
N CYS A 59 5.16 0.27 -12.04
CA CYS A 59 4.23 1.39 -12.02
C CYS A 59 4.44 2.33 -13.22
N VAL A 60 5.69 2.66 -13.57
CA VAL A 60 6.03 3.59 -14.66
C VAL A 60 5.85 2.95 -16.05
N HIS A 61 6.18 1.66 -16.22
CA HIS A 61 6.06 0.98 -17.53
C HIS A 61 4.63 0.62 -17.89
N LYS A 62 3.70 0.54 -16.94
CA LYS A 62 2.26 0.37 -17.24
C LYS A 62 1.61 1.62 -17.83
N GLU A 63 2.26 2.79 -17.76
CA GLU A 63 1.74 4.03 -18.38
C GLU A 63 1.80 4.03 -19.92
N ASN A 64 2.51 3.07 -20.55
CA ASN A 64 2.72 3.03 -22.01
C ASN A 64 1.89 2.01 -22.79
N GLY A 65 0.88 1.38 -22.18
CA GLY A 65 -0.06 0.47 -22.84
C GLY A 65 -1.50 0.83 -22.53
N PRO A 66 -2.52 0.44 -23.35
CA PRO A 66 -3.91 0.65 -23.04
C PRO A 66 -4.38 -0.38 -21.99
N SER A 67 -3.86 -0.28 -20.77
CA SER A 67 -4.27 -1.05 -19.60
C SER A 67 -4.86 -0.10 -18.57
N PRO A 68 -5.82 -0.56 -17.72
CA PRO A 68 -6.47 0.31 -16.75
C PRO A 68 -5.41 0.99 -15.91
N ILE A 69 -5.44 2.31 -15.91
CA ILE A 69 -4.53 3.25 -15.27
C ILE A 69 -4.35 2.83 -13.82
N THR A 70 -3.23 2.20 -13.49
CA THR A 70 -2.80 2.04 -12.10
C THR A 70 -2.39 3.45 -11.64
N GLN A 71 -3.24 4.09 -10.86
CA GLN A 71 -3.06 5.48 -10.46
C GLN A 71 -1.77 5.61 -9.64
N ALA A 72 -0.80 6.34 -10.16
CA ALA A 72 0.45 6.65 -9.45
C ALA A 72 0.19 7.51 -8.19
N HIS A 73 -0.96 8.16 -8.12
CA HIS A 73 -1.40 9.02 -7.02
C HIS A 73 -2.80 8.62 -6.57
N TRP A 74 -3.07 8.88 -5.29
CA TRP A 74 -4.41 8.69 -4.77
C TRP A 74 -5.39 9.64 -5.47
N SER A 75 -6.57 9.13 -5.83
CA SER A 75 -7.68 9.92 -6.35
C SER A 75 -8.92 9.70 -5.50
N PRO A 76 -9.77 10.71 -5.31
CA PRO A 76 -11.02 10.55 -4.58
C PRO A 76 -11.94 9.50 -5.26
N PRO A 77 -12.82 8.84 -4.51
CA PRO A 77 -13.87 8.01 -5.07
C PRO A 77 -14.93 8.86 -5.78
N LEU A 78 -15.84 8.20 -6.46
CA LEU A 78 -17.05 8.85 -6.98
C LEU A 78 -17.87 9.47 -5.84
N ALA A 79 -18.72 10.45 -6.18
CA ALA A 79 -19.65 11.04 -5.21
C ALA A 79 -20.45 9.93 -4.52
N ASP A 80 -20.71 10.12 -3.22
CA ASP A 80 -21.45 9.21 -2.34
C ASP A 80 -20.76 7.87 -2.00
N MET A 81 -19.54 7.65 -2.49
CA MET A 81 -18.73 6.49 -2.11
C MET A 81 -17.58 6.89 -1.16
N PHE A 82 -17.14 5.92 -0.37
CA PHE A 82 -15.92 6.03 0.42
C PHE A 82 -14.78 5.28 -0.24
N LYS A 83 -13.56 5.69 0.06
CA LYS A 83 -12.35 4.97 -0.35
C LYS A 83 -11.58 4.51 0.86
N ILE A 84 -11.24 3.23 0.87
CA ILE A 84 -10.55 2.57 1.98
C ILE A 84 -9.23 2.06 1.44
N ASN A 85 -8.13 2.57 1.98
CA ASN A 85 -6.81 2.05 1.70
C ASN A 85 -6.37 1.14 2.86
N VAL A 86 -5.91 -0.07 2.55
CA VAL A 86 -5.42 -1.05 3.53
C VAL A 86 -4.01 -1.49 3.18
N ASP A 87 -3.22 -1.84 4.21
CA ASP A 87 -1.84 -2.29 4.06
C ASP A 87 -1.42 -3.21 5.22
N GLY A 88 -0.53 -4.16 4.94
CA GLY A 88 0.07 -5.07 5.90
C GLY A 88 1.57 -4.80 6.10
N ALA A 89 2.07 -4.88 7.33
CA ALA A 89 3.48 -4.77 7.64
C ALA A 89 3.97 -5.94 8.48
N ILE A 90 5.17 -6.45 8.20
CA ILE A 90 5.77 -7.56 8.94
C ILE A 90 6.82 -7.04 9.92
N PHE A 91 6.76 -7.55 11.15
CA PHE A 91 7.72 -7.30 12.22
C PHE A 91 8.42 -8.61 12.61
N ALA A 92 9.29 -9.10 11.73
CA ALA A 92 9.92 -10.42 11.84
C ALA A 92 10.60 -10.69 13.20
N HIS A 93 11.30 -9.69 13.76
CA HIS A 93 11.96 -9.82 15.06
C HIS A 93 10.99 -9.99 16.22
N GLN A 94 9.77 -9.48 16.13
CA GLN A 94 8.74 -9.56 17.17
C GLN A 94 7.71 -10.65 16.88
N LYS A 95 7.87 -11.39 15.78
CA LYS A 95 6.93 -12.43 15.33
C LYS A 95 5.49 -11.90 15.32
N SER A 96 5.32 -10.67 14.82
CA SER A 96 4.04 -9.98 14.75
C SER A 96 3.89 -9.25 13.42
N ALA A 97 2.66 -8.87 13.10
CA ALA A 97 2.34 -8.08 11.94
C ALA A 97 1.54 -6.83 12.32
N GLY A 98 1.56 -5.81 11.48
CA GLY A 98 0.74 -4.62 11.62
C GLY A 98 -0.23 -4.49 10.48
N ILE A 99 -1.44 -4.05 10.77
CA ILE A 99 -2.45 -3.68 9.79
C ILE A 99 -2.69 -2.19 9.89
N GLY A 100 -2.73 -1.51 8.75
CA GLY A 100 -3.07 -0.10 8.64
C GLY A 100 -4.23 0.10 7.69
N MET A 101 -5.14 1.00 8.05
CA MET A 101 -6.22 1.41 7.17
C MET A 101 -6.58 2.86 7.35
N VAL A 102 -7.03 3.48 6.26
CA VAL A 102 -7.60 4.82 6.25
C VAL A 102 -8.84 4.85 5.37
N ILE A 103 -9.90 5.48 5.87
CA ILE A 103 -11.16 5.70 5.16
C ILE A 103 -11.27 7.18 4.83
N ARG A 104 -11.52 7.49 3.55
CA ARG A 104 -11.67 8.86 3.05
C ARG A 104 -12.95 9.01 2.25
N ASP A 105 -13.56 10.19 2.32
CA ASP A 105 -14.72 10.54 1.51
C ASP A 105 -14.33 11.04 0.10
N SER A 106 -15.33 11.43 -0.68
CA SER A 106 -15.17 11.93 -2.05
C SER A 106 -14.43 13.26 -2.16
N VAL A 107 -14.20 13.98 -1.06
CA VAL A 107 -13.38 15.21 -1.04
C VAL A 107 -12.03 14.99 -0.35
N GLY A 108 -11.70 13.74 0.00
CA GLY A 108 -10.41 13.35 0.58
C GLY A 108 -10.30 13.54 2.10
N ARG A 109 -11.39 13.88 2.79
CA ARG A 109 -11.39 14.01 4.26
C ARG A 109 -11.30 12.62 4.90
N ILE A 110 -10.53 12.51 5.97
CA ILE A 110 -10.49 11.29 6.79
C ILE A 110 -11.80 11.15 7.54
N ILE A 111 -12.46 10.01 7.35
CA ILE A 111 -13.62 9.58 8.13
C ILE A 111 -13.18 8.67 9.27
N GLY A 112 -12.20 7.82 9.01
CA GLY A 112 -11.62 6.93 10.01
C GLY A 112 -10.22 6.48 9.61
N ALA A 113 -9.41 6.19 10.61
CA ALA A 113 -8.12 5.54 10.44
C ALA A 113 -7.92 4.52 11.56
N CYS A 114 -7.24 3.43 11.27
CA CYS A 114 -6.94 2.41 12.27
C CYS A 114 -5.56 1.81 12.03
N SER A 115 -4.90 1.51 13.13
CA SER A 115 -3.68 0.71 13.17
C SER A 115 -3.90 -0.45 14.14
N LYS A 116 -3.64 -1.69 13.71
CA LYS A 116 -3.83 -2.89 14.53
C LYS A 116 -2.58 -3.76 14.51
N LYS A 117 -2.18 -4.25 15.67
CA LYS A 117 -1.12 -5.25 15.81
C LYS A 117 -1.70 -6.64 15.87
N ILE A 118 -1.12 -7.55 15.09
CA ILE A 118 -1.43 -8.99 15.14
C ILE A 118 -0.24 -9.71 15.74
N GLN A 119 -0.45 -10.40 16.86
CA GLN A 119 0.56 -11.20 17.55
C GLN A 119 0.66 -12.59 16.91
N ALA A 120 1.04 -12.63 15.62
CA ALA A 120 1.25 -13.86 14.86
C ALA A 120 2.37 -13.65 13.83
N PRO A 121 3.18 -14.68 13.58
CA PRO A 121 4.26 -14.64 12.59
C PRO A 121 3.68 -14.85 11.18
N LEU A 122 3.00 -13.84 10.65
CA LEU A 122 2.46 -13.85 9.29
C LEU A 122 3.57 -13.60 8.27
N ASP A 123 3.42 -14.13 7.06
CA ASP A 123 4.19 -13.67 5.91
C ASP A 123 3.59 -12.39 5.32
N ALA A 124 4.26 -11.79 4.33
CA ALA A 124 3.83 -10.53 3.74
C ALA A 124 2.44 -10.64 3.08
N MET A 125 2.20 -11.73 2.37
CA MET A 125 0.94 -11.96 1.66
C MET A 125 -0.22 -12.24 2.63
N GLU A 126 0.05 -12.96 3.71
CA GLU A 126 -0.92 -13.20 4.78
C GLU A 126 -1.29 -11.89 5.49
N ALA A 127 -0.31 -11.01 5.76
CA ALA A 127 -0.57 -9.72 6.36
C ALA A 127 -1.42 -8.82 5.46
N GLU A 128 -1.16 -8.81 4.15
CA GLU A 128 -1.97 -8.09 3.17
C GLU A 128 -3.42 -8.62 3.10
N ALA A 129 -3.59 -9.94 3.04
CA ALA A 129 -4.92 -10.53 3.05
C ALA A 129 -5.68 -10.23 4.36
N LYS A 130 -5.00 -10.29 5.50
CA LYS A 130 -5.56 -9.89 6.80
C LYS A 130 -5.88 -8.40 6.89
N ALA A 131 -5.16 -7.54 6.19
CA ALA A 131 -5.47 -6.12 6.11
C ALA A 131 -6.81 -5.88 5.39
N VAL A 132 -7.09 -6.63 4.31
CA VAL A 132 -8.39 -6.59 3.63
C VAL A 132 -9.51 -7.08 4.53
N GLU A 133 -9.36 -8.28 5.13
CA GLU A 133 -10.36 -8.86 6.05
C GLU A 133 -10.71 -7.87 7.18
N PHE A 134 -9.69 -7.32 7.81
CA PHE A 134 -9.89 -6.35 8.89
C PHE A 134 -10.51 -5.04 8.39
N GLY A 135 -10.15 -4.59 7.16
CA GLY A 135 -10.75 -3.45 6.49
C GLY A 135 -12.26 -3.60 6.32
N LEU A 136 -12.73 -4.75 5.82
CA LEU A 136 -14.13 -5.05 5.65
C LEU A 136 -14.89 -5.05 6.99
N HIS A 137 -14.31 -5.64 8.04
CA HIS A 137 -14.92 -5.62 9.38
C HIS A 137 -15.04 -4.19 9.92
N PHE A 138 -13.97 -3.38 9.81
CA PHE A 138 -13.99 -2.01 10.32
C PHE A 138 -15.01 -1.12 9.57
N VAL A 139 -15.14 -1.29 8.26
CA VAL A 139 -16.12 -0.57 7.44
C VAL A 139 -17.55 -0.97 7.83
N ARG A 140 -17.78 -2.25 8.14
CA ARG A 140 -19.05 -2.74 8.68
C ARG A 140 -19.37 -2.06 10.00
N ASP A 141 -18.42 -1.96 10.93
CA ASP A 141 -18.60 -1.29 12.23
C ASP A 141 -18.88 0.20 12.05
N MET A 142 -18.35 0.84 11.01
CA MET A 142 -18.63 2.23 10.62
C MET A 142 -19.94 2.41 9.85
N MET A 143 -20.72 1.32 9.62
CA MET A 143 -21.98 1.30 8.87
C MET A 143 -21.87 1.85 7.42
N ILE A 144 -20.69 1.82 6.81
CA ILE A 144 -20.45 2.22 5.43
C ILE A 144 -20.88 1.07 4.52
N GLN A 145 -21.71 1.37 3.51
CA GLN A 145 -22.32 0.36 2.63
C GLN A 145 -21.81 0.38 1.19
N GLU A 146 -21.19 1.50 0.75
CA GLU A 146 -20.73 1.71 -0.63
C GLU A 146 -19.31 2.25 -0.61
N PHE A 147 -18.36 1.47 -1.13
CA PHE A 147 -16.95 1.86 -1.06
C PHE A 147 -16.06 1.16 -2.09
N VAL A 148 -14.90 1.78 -2.32
CA VAL A 148 -13.75 1.20 -3.03
C VAL A 148 -12.71 0.79 -2.00
N LEU A 149 -12.32 -0.49 -1.95
CA LEU A 149 -11.21 -0.97 -1.13
C LEU A 149 -9.97 -1.12 -1.99
N GLU A 150 -8.91 -0.41 -1.61
CA GLU A 150 -7.62 -0.37 -2.30
C GLU A 150 -6.52 -1.01 -1.47
N SER A 151 -5.69 -1.84 -2.11
CA SER A 151 -4.44 -2.40 -1.58
C SER A 151 -3.36 -2.37 -2.67
N ASP A 152 -2.09 -2.29 -2.28
CA ASP A 152 -0.95 -2.42 -3.19
C ASP A 152 -0.52 -3.88 -3.43
N SER A 153 -1.21 -4.86 -2.83
CA SER A 153 -1.02 -6.28 -3.11
C SER A 153 -1.83 -6.73 -4.33
N LEU A 154 -1.20 -6.74 -5.49
CA LEU A 154 -1.84 -7.17 -6.74
C LEU A 154 -2.39 -8.60 -6.65
N THR A 155 -1.67 -9.51 -5.98
CA THR A 155 -2.07 -10.91 -5.81
C THR A 155 -3.36 -11.02 -5.01
N VAL A 156 -3.48 -10.31 -3.90
CA VAL A 156 -4.68 -10.30 -3.06
C VAL A 156 -5.86 -9.68 -3.82
N ILE A 157 -5.64 -8.54 -4.49
CA ILE A 157 -6.71 -7.87 -5.26
C ILE A 157 -7.17 -8.73 -6.45
N ASN A 158 -6.27 -9.39 -7.17
CA ASN A 158 -6.66 -10.27 -8.27
C ASN A 158 -7.48 -11.48 -7.77
N ALA A 159 -7.14 -12.02 -6.61
CA ALA A 159 -7.91 -13.10 -5.98
C ALA A 159 -9.31 -12.62 -5.55
N LEU A 160 -9.43 -11.42 -4.96
CA LEU A 160 -10.71 -10.80 -4.60
C LEU A 160 -11.58 -10.41 -5.80
N LYS A 161 -10.96 -10.09 -6.94
CA LYS A 161 -11.66 -9.88 -8.22
C LYS A 161 -11.99 -11.18 -8.95
N GLU A 162 -11.62 -12.33 -8.38
CA GLU A 162 -11.77 -13.66 -9.01
C GLU A 162 -11.08 -13.78 -10.37
N THR A 163 -10.11 -12.91 -10.67
CA THR A 163 -9.32 -12.97 -11.91
C THR A 163 -8.19 -13.99 -11.85
N SER A 164 -7.80 -14.41 -10.64
CA SER A 164 -6.86 -15.50 -10.39
C SER A 164 -7.21 -16.24 -9.09
N PRO A 165 -6.92 -17.55 -9.00
CA PRO A 165 -7.15 -18.28 -7.75
C PRO A 165 -6.20 -17.76 -6.66
N PRO A 166 -6.67 -17.67 -5.40
CA PRO A 166 -5.81 -17.26 -4.30
C PRO A 166 -4.74 -18.34 -4.01
N PRO A 167 -3.51 -17.95 -3.68
CA PRO A 167 -2.52 -18.87 -3.10
C PRO A 167 -3.08 -19.58 -1.87
N SER A 168 -2.66 -20.84 -1.65
CA SER A 168 -3.20 -21.69 -0.58
C SER A 168 -3.04 -21.09 0.82
N SER A 169 -1.98 -20.33 1.08
CA SER A 169 -1.71 -19.67 2.37
C SER A 169 -2.78 -18.63 2.74
N ILE A 170 -3.37 -17.94 1.75
CA ILE A 170 -4.37 -16.88 1.97
C ILE A 170 -5.78 -17.26 1.54
N ALA A 171 -5.98 -18.46 0.96
CA ALA A 171 -7.25 -18.86 0.36
C ALA A 171 -8.44 -18.73 1.34
N ALA A 172 -8.29 -19.19 2.57
CA ALA A 172 -9.35 -19.10 3.57
C ALA A 172 -9.73 -17.64 3.88
N VAL A 173 -8.74 -16.75 3.98
CA VAL A 173 -8.96 -15.32 4.27
C VAL A 173 -9.64 -14.64 3.08
N VAL A 174 -9.20 -14.93 1.85
CA VAL A 174 -9.77 -14.35 0.64
C VAL A 174 -11.23 -14.78 0.46
N TYR A 175 -11.53 -16.08 0.60
CA TYR A 175 -12.92 -16.56 0.49
C TYR A 175 -13.81 -16.04 1.62
N GLY A 176 -13.29 -15.90 2.85
CA GLY A 176 -13.98 -15.23 3.94
C GLY A 176 -14.30 -13.78 3.61
N SER A 177 -13.31 -13.03 3.10
CA SER A 177 -13.48 -11.64 2.68
C SER A 177 -14.47 -11.46 1.53
N LEU A 178 -14.50 -12.39 0.58
CA LEU A 178 -15.51 -12.41 -0.49
C LEU A 178 -16.91 -12.65 0.09
N SER A 179 -17.07 -13.60 1.00
CA SER A 179 -18.34 -13.82 1.70
C SER A 179 -18.80 -12.56 2.45
N ASP A 180 -17.90 -11.95 3.23
CA ASP A 180 -18.17 -10.72 3.96
C ASP A 180 -18.53 -9.54 3.05
N SER A 181 -17.98 -9.50 1.84
CA SER A 181 -18.26 -8.43 0.88
C SER A 181 -19.71 -8.40 0.39
N HIS A 182 -20.42 -9.52 0.45
CA HIS A 182 -21.83 -9.61 0.08
C HIS A 182 -22.78 -8.93 1.09
N ASP A 183 -22.31 -8.62 2.30
CA ASP A 183 -23.10 -7.92 3.30
C ASP A 183 -23.21 -6.40 3.01
N PHE A 184 -22.45 -5.90 2.04
CA PHE A 184 -22.45 -4.49 1.66
C PHE A 184 -23.27 -4.27 0.38
N ARG A 185 -23.77 -3.04 0.21
CA ARG A 185 -24.54 -2.68 -0.97
C ARG A 185 -23.67 -2.61 -2.23
N GLN A 186 -22.47 -2.06 -2.11
CA GLN A 186 -21.52 -2.00 -3.22
C GLN A 186 -20.07 -1.98 -2.71
N VAL A 187 -19.29 -2.96 -3.16
CA VAL A 187 -17.85 -3.05 -2.91
C VAL A 187 -17.11 -3.15 -4.24
N VAL A 188 -16.06 -2.34 -4.39
CA VAL A 188 -15.14 -2.43 -5.53
C VAL A 188 -13.75 -2.66 -4.99
N PHE A 189 -13.12 -3.78 -5.33
CA PHE A 189 -11.71 -4.03 -5.02
C PHE A 189 -10.83 -3.40 -6.10
N SER A 190 -9.80 -2.67 -5.71
CA SER A 190 -8.91 -1.97 -6.63
C SER A 190 -7.45 -2.11 -6.21
N HIS A 191 -6.58 -2.35 -7.18
CA HIS A 191 -5.14 -2.31 -6.95
C HIS A 191 -4.63 -0.89 -7.15
N VAL A 192 -3.76 -0.43 -6.26
CA VAL A 192 -3.08 0.86 -6.33
C VAL A 192 -1.58 0.71 -6.19
N CYS A 193 -0.83 1.67 -6.69
CA CYS A 193 0.61 1.73 -6.44
C CYS A 193 0.89 2.06 -4.97
N ARG A 194 2.01 1.59 -4.45
CA ARG A 194 2.46 1.83 -3.08
C ARG A 194 2.50 3.33 -2.71
N GLN A 195 2.83 4.21 -3.67
CA GLN A 195 2.81 5.66 -3.46
C GLN A 195 1.40 6.16 -3.08
N ALA A 196 0.36 5.66 -3.76
CA ALA A 196 -1.03 5.99 -3.49
C ALA A 196 -1.58 5.30 -2.23
N ASN A 197 -0.89 4.25 -1.71
CA ASN A 197 -1.24 3.52 -0.48
C ASN A 197 -0.42 3.98 0.75
N LYS A 198 0.38 5.03 0.63
CA LYS A 198 1.32 5.49 1.66
C LYS A 198 0.69 5.75 3.04
N PRO A 199 -0.50 6.35 3.17
CA PRO A 199 -1.13 6.53 4.49
C PRO A 199 -1.42 5.20 5.19
N ALA A 200 -1.98 4.20 4.49
CA ALA A 200 -2.24 2.87 5.04
C ALA A 200 -0.92 2.18 5.46
N HIS A 201 0.14 2.30 4.65
CA HIS A 201 1.46 1.78 4.96
C HIS A 201 2.06 2.38 6.24
N LEU A 202 1.91 3.69 6.45
CA LEU A 202 2.38 4.34 7.69
C LEU A 202 1.60 3.83 8.91
N LEU A 203 0.29 3.62 8.79
CA LEU A 203 -0.55 3.04 9.85
C LEU A 203 -0.17 1.59 10.15
N ALA A 204 0.08 0.77 9.13
CA ALA A 204 0.56 -0.59 9.32
C ALA A 204 1.89 -0.64 10.07
N LYS A 205 2.82 0.27 9.75
CA LYS A 205 4.09 0.40 10.47
C LYS A 205 3.95 0.95 11.89
N TYR A 206 3.00 1.84 12.12
CA TYR A 206 2.70 2.40 13.44
C TYR A 206 2.29 1.31 14.44
N ALA A 207 1.69 0.23 13.97
CA ALA A 207 1.32 -0.94 14.78
C ALA A 207 2.49 -1.57 15.54
N LEU A 208 3.75 -1.35 15.12
CA LEU A 208 4.94 -1.80 15.84
C LEU A 208 4.98 -1.27 17.28
N GLY A 209 4.56 -0.01 17.47
CA GLY A 209 4.66 0.71 18.74
C GLY A 209 3.41 0.65 19.63
N ILE A 210 2.37 -0.08 19.23
CA ILE A 210 1.15 -0.24 20.02
C ILE A 210 0.99 -1.67 20.50
N ASP A 211 0.14 -1.89 21.51
CA ASP A 211 -0.06 -3.23 22.08
C ASP A 211 -1.13 -4.02 21.32
N ASP A 212 -2.23 -3.40 20.89
CA ASP A 212 -3.34 -4.03 20.19
C ASP A 212 -3.81 -3.18 18.99
N PHE A 213 -4.65 -2.16 19.22
CA PHE A 213 -5.14 -1.29 18.15
C PHE A 213 -5.27 0.16 18.59
N SER A 214 -5.23 1.06 17.61
CA SER A 214 -5.53 2.49 17.77
C SER A 214 -6.47 2.95 16.66
N VAL A 215 -7.50 3.70 17.02
CA VAL A 215 -8.50 4.21 16.09
C VAL A 215 -8.57 5.73 16.19
N TRP A 216 -8.70 6.37 15.05
CA TRP A 216 -8.93 7.81 14.91
C TRP A 216 -10.20 8.01 14.07
N LEU A 217 -11.20 8.69 14.62
CA LEU A 217 -12.43 9.03 13.92
C LEU A 217 -12.47 10.53 13.69
N GLU A 218 -12.73 10.93 12.45
CA GLU A 218 -12.80 12.33 12.01
C GLU A 218 -11.55 13.17 12.34
N LYS A 219 -10.46 12.51 12.73
CA LYS A 219 -9.18 13.14 13.08
C LYS A 219 -8.04 12.49 12.32
N CYS A 220 -7.13 13.33 11.85
CA CYS A 220 -5.89 12.87 11.25
C CYS A 220 -4.83 12.63 12.33
N PRO A 221 -4.23 11.45 12.44
CA PRO A 221 -3.01 11.27 13.21
C PRO A 221 -1.89 12.17 12.66
N CYS A 222 -1.20 12.93 13.52
CA CYS A 222 -0.18 13.90 13.09
C CYS A 222 0.89 13.30 12.16
N PHE A 223 1.24 12.02 12.33
CA PHE A 223 2.25 11.36 11.49
C PHE A 223 1.75 11.06 10.06
N LEU A 224 0.44 11.16 9.79
CA LEU A 224 -0.16 11.00 8.45
C LEU A 224 -0.32 12.30 7.70
N GLU A 225 -0.32 13.45 8.38
CA GLU A 225 -0.64 14.77 7.79
C GLU A 225 0.14 15.03 6.50
N GLN A 226 1.46 14.79 6.52
CA GLN A 226 2.30 15.02 5.35
C GLN A 226 1.96 14.08 4.18
N ALA A 227 1.63 12.82 4.44
CA ALA A 227 1.27 11.85 3.40
C ALA A 227 -0.06 12.23 2.74
N LEU A 228 -1.03 12.68 3.54
CA LEU A 228 -2.34 13.11 3.08
C LEU A 228 -2.31 14.45 2.33
N LEU A 229 -1.50 15.40 2.79
CA LEU A 229 -1.29 16.67 2.09
C LEU A 229 -0.69 16.43 0.70
N ASN A 230 0.26 15.49 0.58
CA ASN A 230 0.84 15.14 -0.71
C ASN A 230 -0.23 14.56 -1.67
N ASP A 231 -1.14 13.72 -1.18
CA ASP A 231 -2.23 13.17 -1.98
C ASP A 231 -3.17 14.28 -2.51
N VAL A 232 -3.51 15.27 -1.66
CA VAL A 232 -4.43 16.36 -2.02
C VAL A 232 -3.79 17.40 -2.94
N LEU A 233 -2.51 17.77 -2.71
CA LEU A 233 -1.80 18.75 -3.54
C LEU A 233 -1.65 18.26 -4.98
N LEU A 234 -1.49 16.96 -5.19
CA LEU A 234 -1.39 16.38 -6.52
C LEU A 234 -2.72 16.42 -7.28
N ILE A 235 -3.88 16.31 -6.59
CA ILE A 235 -5.19 16.46 -7.21
C ILE A 235 -5.39 17.89 -7.74
N SER A 236 -4.97 18.90 -6.98
CA SER A 236 -5.14 20.32 -7.36
C SER A 236 -4.24 20.78 -8.50
N SER A 237 -3.18 20.05 -8.84
CA SER A 237 -2.27 20.37 -9.95
C SER A 237 -2.72 19.83 -11.31
N PHE A 238 -3.79 19.04 -11.36
CA PHE A 238 -4.36 18.44 -12.57
C PHE A 238 -5.75 19.00 -12.96
N GLN A 239 -6.27 19.98 -12.23
CA GLN A 239 -7.45 20.78 -12.61
C GLN A 239 -7.04 22.13 -13.25
#